data_01975b1afce458e106b57aa654a87f03
#
_entry.id   01975b1afce458e106b57aa654a87f03
#
_cell.length_a   1.000
_cell.length_b   1.000
_cell.length_c   1.000
_cell.angle_alpha   90.00
_cell.angle_beta   90.00
_cell.angle_gamma   90.00
#
_symmetry.space_group_name_H-M   'P 1'
#
loop_
_entity.id
_entity.type
_entity.pdbx_description
1 polymer ?
#
loop_
_entity_poly.entity_id
_entity_poly.type
_entity_poly.pdbx_seq_one_letter_code
_entity_poly.pdbx_strand_id
1 'polypeptide(L)'
;EEQIHELFALCVPVKKIIMCLDKQKMTPCGFTFVEYHNRRDAELAVKHLNGTKLDDREIRIDFDWGFVDGRQFGRGRSGGQVRDEYRTNFDSGRGGYGQLLKLELERAEREEEYGGDYIDDYDGQQDYGRGGGRSRSKRRDRDQEMEDADTPRKR
;
A
#
# COMPACT_ATOMS: atom_id res chain seq x y z
N GLU A 1 -20.66 -8.62 -6.72
CA GLU A 1 -21.65 -7.69 -6.13
C GLU A 1 -22.92 -8.42 -5.72
N GLU A 2 -23.43 -9.34 -6.53
CA GLU A 2 -24.67 -10.08 -6.27
C GLU A 2 -24.64 -10.80 -4.93
N GLN A 3 -23.60 -11.58 -4.64
CA GLN A 3 -23.46 -12.31 -3.36
C GLN A 3 -23.46 -11.36 -2.15
N ILE A 4 -22.80 -10.22 -2.27
CA ILE A 4 -22.79 -9.21 -1.22
C ILE A 4 -24.19 -8.60 -1.08
N HIS A 5 -24.84 -8.29 -2.19
CA HIS A 5 -26.18 -7.75 -2.18
C HIS A 5 -27.18 -8.72 -1.50
N GLU A 6 -27.15 -9.99 -1.88
CA GLU A 6 -28.02 -11.02 -1.29
C GLU A 6 -27.83 -11.11 0.24
N LEU A 7 -26.57 -11.18 0.70
CA LEU A 7 -26.31 -11.26 2.13
C LEU A 7 -26.77 -10.02 2.89
N PHE A 8 -26.44 -8.82 2.40
CA PHE A 8 -26.76 -7.58 3.10
C PHE A 8 -28.24 -7.21 2.99
N ALA A 9 -28.92 -7.60 1.92
CA ALA A 9 -30.35 -7.40 1.73
C ALA A 9 -31.23 -8.31 2.64
N LEU A 10 -30.67 -9.38 3.21
CA LEU A 10 -31.39 -10.21 4.19
C LEU A 10 -31.85 -9.44 5.42
N CYS A 11 -31.09 -8.44 5.84
CA CYS A 11 -31.45 -7.62 6.99
C CYS A 11 -32.34 -6.45 6.61
N VAL A 12 -31.93 -5.67 5.61
CA VAL A 12 -32.59 -4.42 5.21
C VAL A 12 -32.26 -4.10 3.75
N PRO A 13 -33.17 -3.47 2.99
CA PRO A 13 -32.94 -3.10 1.61
C PRO A 13 -31.67 -2.24 1.45
N VAL A 14 -30.77 -2.67 0.59
CA VAL A 14 -29.52 -1.98 0.27
C VAL A 14 -29.79 -0.89 -0.75
N LYS A 15 -29.22 0.30 -0.54
CA LYS A 15 -29.31 1.42 -1.47
C LYS A 15 -28.27 1.31 -2.60
N LYS A 16 -27.01 1.01 -2.24
CA LYS A 16 -25.91 0.94 -3.20
C LYS A 16 -24.78 0.08 -2.64
N ILE A 17 -24.12 -0.65 -3.53
CA ILE A 17 -22.89 -1.39 -3.25
C ILE A 17 -21.79 -0.79 -4.10
N ILE A 18 -20.61 -0.61 -3.50
CA ILE A 18 -19.43 -0.10 -4.18
C ILE A 18 -18.30 -1.08 -3.90
N MET A 19 -18.05 -1.96 -4.86
CA MET A 19 -16.95 -2.91 -4.79
C MET A 19 -15.63 -2.17 -4.90
N CYS A 20 -14.72 -2.43 -3.96
CA CYS A 20 -13.45 -1.75 -3.97
C CYS A 20 -12.40 -2.53 -4.75
N LEU A 21 -11.65 -1.81 -5.56
CA LEU A 21 -10.75 -2.37 -6.56
C LEU A 21 -9.29 -2.03 -6.25
N ASP A 22 -8.41 -2.93 -6.64
CA ASP A 22 -6.99 -2.62 -6.78
C ASP A 22 -6.80 -1.52 -7.82
N LYS A 23 -6.07 -0.47 -7.47
CA LYS A 23 -5.89 0.72 -8.32
C LYS A 23 -5.14 0.42 -9.64
N GLN A 24 -4.27 -0.59 -9.63
CA GLN A 24 -3.44 -0.94 -10.79
C GLN A 24 -4.09 -2.06 -11.62
N LYS A 25 -4.57 -3.10 -10.94
CA LYS A 25 -5.07 -4.32 -11.59
C LYS A 25 -6.57 -4.26 -11.89
N MET A 26 -7.30 -3.31 -11.27
CA MET A 26 -8.76 -3.18 -11.36
C MET A 26 -9.50 -4.46 -10.92
N THR A 27 -8.89 -5.27 -10.08
CA THR A 27 -9.48 -6.47 -9.49
C THR A 27 -9.99 -6.19 -8.08
N PRO A 28 -11.01 -6.93 -7.57
CA PRO A 28 -11.50 -6.75 -6.21
C PRO A 28 -10.38 -6.90 -5.18
N CYS A 29 -10.26 -5.95 -4.26
CA CYS A 29 -9.21 -5.94 -3.25
C CYS A 29 -9.70 -6.34 -1.84
N GLY A 30 -10.89 -6.96 -1.75
CA GLY A 30 -11.39 -7.60 -0.55
C GLY A 30 -12.03 -6.66 0.47
N PHE A 31 -12.52 -5.49 0.06
CA PHE A 31 -13.44 -4.67 0.84
C PHE A 31 -14.49 -3.98 -0.04
N THR A 32 -15.60 -3.59 0.56
CA THR A 32 -16.75 -3.04 -0.15
C THR A 32 -17.44 -2.02 0.75
N PHE A 33 -17.91 -0.93 0.17
CA PHE A 33 -18.84 -0.03 0.84
C PHE A 33 -20.27 -0.43 0.51
N VAL A 34 -21.09 -0.55 1.56
CA VAL A 34 -22.52 -0.80 1.44
C VAL A 34 -23.27 0.39 2.00
N GLU A 35 -24.02 1.08 1.16
CA GLU A 35 -24.85 2.20 1.55
C GLU A 35 -26.30 1.75 1.81
N TYR A 36 -26.86 2.18 2.91
CA TYR A 36 -28.26 2.03 3.25
C TYR A 36 -29.01 3.37 3.14
N HIS A 37 -30.33 3.32 3.10
CA HIS A 37 -31.15 4.51 3.05
C HIS A 37 -31.12 5.29 4.36
N ASN A 38 -31.05 4.59 5.50
CA ASN A 38 -31.10 5.18 6.83
C ASN A 38 -29.95 4.66 7.69
N ARG A 39 -29.55 5.47 8.66
CA ARG A 39 -28.53 5.07 9.64
C ARG A 39 -28.94 3.84 10.46
N ARG A 40 -30.23 3.76 10.84
CA ARG A 40 -30.77 2.62 11.59
C ARG A 40 -30.61 1.29 10.86
N ASP A 41 -30.75 1.33 9.53
CA ASP A 41 -30.59 0.16 8.67
C ASP A 41 -29.14 -0.32 8.67
N ALA A 42 -28.18 0.61 8.63
CA ALA A 42 -26.75 0.30 8.75
C ALA A 42 -26.42 -0.28 10.16
N GLU A 43 -27.02 0.26 11.22
CA GLU A 43 -26.84 -0.26 12.59
C GLU A 43 -27.36 -1.69 12.73
N LEU A 44 -28.51 -2.01 12.12
CA LEU A 44 -29.04 -3.37 12.08
C LEU A 44 -28.13 -4.33 11.31
N ALA A 45 -27.63 -3.90 10.14
CA ALA A 45 -26.71 -4.71 9.35
C ALA A 45 -25.44 -5.04 10.13
N VAL A 46 -24.82 -4.05 10.76
CA VAL A 46 -23.62 -4.26 11.58
C VAL A 46 -23.92 -5.23 12.74
N LYS A 47 -25.04 -5.05 13.41
CA LYS A 47 -25.42 -5.87 14.56
C LYS A 47 -25.63 -7.35 14.19
N HIS A 48 -26.23 -7.61 13.03
CA HIS A 48 -26.69 -8.96 12.66
C HIS A 48 -25.76 -9.70 11.69
N LEU A 49 -25.01 -8.97 10.86
CA LEU A 49 -24.17 -9.57 9.83
C LEU A 49 -22.67 -9.55 10.16
N ASN A 50 -22.22 -8.77 11.15
CA ASN A 50 -20.82 -8.78 11.53
C ASN A 50 -20.40 -10.16 12.07
N GLY A 51 -19.30 -10.71 11.56
CA GLY A 51 -18.83 -12.05 11.89
C GLY A 51 -19.56 -13.19 11.16
N THR A 52 -20.48 -12.88 10.24
CA THR A 52 -21.08 -13.93 9.38
C THR A 52 -20.08 -14.36 8.29
N LYS A 53 -20.33 -15.51 7.71
CA LYS A 53 -19.49 -16.05 6.64
C LYS A 53 -20.08 -15.74 5.27
N LEU A 54 -19.22 -15.29 4.38
CA LEU A 54 -19.47 -15.17 2.95
C LEU A 54 -18.42 -16.00 2.22
N ASP A 55 -18.83 -17.02 1.47
CA ASP A 55 -17.95 -17.98 0.82
C ASP A 55 -16.88 -18.57 1.78
N ASP A 56 -17.35 -19.11 2.91
CA ASP A 56 -16.53 -19.69 3.99
C ASP A 56 -15.54 -18.73 4.68
N ARG A 57 -15.60 -17.45 4.36
CA ARG A 57 -14.79 -16.40 4.98
C ARG A 57 -15.64 -15.53 5.89
N GLU A 58 -15.18 -15.38 7.11
CA GLU A 58 -15.78 -14.45 8.06
C GLU A 58 -15.59 -13.00 7.56
N ILE A 59 -16.70 -12.26 7.50
CA ILE A 59 -16.72 -10.85 7.14
C ILE A 59 -16.71 -9.98 8.39
N ARG A 60 -15.93 -8.91 8.33
CA ARG A 60 -15.92 -7.86 9.33
C ARG A 60 -16.63 -6.63 8.78
N ILE A 61 -17.56 -6.10 9.56
CA ILE A 61 -18.35 -4.92 9.19
C ILE A 61 -18.11 -3.82 10.20
N ASP A 62 -17.66 -2.68 9.72
CA ASP A 62 -17.40 -1.48 10.51
C ASP A 62 -18.21 -0.31 9.95
N PHE A 63 -18.57 0.65 10.80
CA PHE A 63 -19.17 1.91 10.34
C PHE A 63 -18.17 2.79 9.63
N ASP A 64 -18.65 3.49 8.61
CA ASP A 64 -17.89 4.49 7.86
C ASP A 64 -18.60 5.85 7.87
N TRP A 65 -17.83 6.91 7.74
CA TRP A 65 -18.33 8.31 7.71
C TRP A 65 -19.07 8.69 6.44
N GLY A 66 -19.02 7.83 5.44
CA GLY A 66 -19.62 8.02 4.13
C GLY A 66 -18.63 7.84 2.99
N PHE A 67 -19.15 7.37 1.87
CA PHE A 67 -18.37 7.16 0.67
C PHE A 67 -18.07 8.48 -0.03
N VAL A 68 -16.83 8.64 -0.47
CA VAL A 68 -16.37 9.74 -1.33
C VAL A 68 -15.62 9.12 -2.50
N ASP A 69 -15.79 9.66 -3.69
CA ASP A 69 -15.12 9.19 -4.90
C ASP A 69 -13.60 9.12 -4.73
N GLY A 70 -13.02 8.03 -5.21
CA GLY A 70 -11.61 7.70 -5.03
C GLY A 70 -11.30 6.79 -3.83
N ARG A 71 -12.24 6.64 -2.87
CA ARG A 71 -12.07 5.71 -1.73
C ARG A 71 -12.26 4.25 -2.12
N GLN A 72 -12.88 3.98 -3.27
CA GLN A 72 -13.03 2.62 -3.82
C GLN A 72 -11.73 1.99 -4.27
N PHE A 73 -10.65 2.74 -4.34
CA PHE A 73 -9.35 2.19 -4.74
C PHE A 73 -8.48 1.84 -3.55
N GLY A 74 -7.72 0.75 -3.67
CA GLY A 74 -6.70 0.37 -2.70
C GLY A 74 -5.64 1.48 -2.55
N ARG A 75 -5.16 1.69 -1.31
CA ARG A 75 -4.18 2.73 -0.96
C ARG A 75 -2.77 2.19 -0.77
N GLY A 76 -2.58 0.89 -0.94
CA GLY A 76 -1.27 0.27 -0.90
C GLY A 76 -0.39 0.68 -2.10
N ARG A 77 0.91 0.54 -1.97
CA ARG A 77 1.87 0.83 -3.06
C ARG A 77 1.66 -0.08 -4.27
N SER A 78 1.23 -1.32 -4.01
CA SER A 78 0.85 -2.30 -5.03
C SER A 78 -0.49 -2.02 -5.71
N GLY A 79 -1.28 -1.05 -5.20
CA GLY A 79 -2.62 -0.72 -5.65
C GLY A 79 -3.75 -1.38 -4.85
N GLY A 80 -3.45 -2.41 -4.05
CA GLY A 80 -4.39 -3.10 -3.16
C GLY A 80 -4.49 -2.45 -1.78
N GLN A 81 -4.94 -3.21 -0.79
CA GLN A 81 -5.01 -2.72 0.59
C GLN A 81 -3.62 -2.68 1.23
N VAL A 82 -3.35 -1.66 2.05
CA VAL A 82 -2.07 -1.52 2.78
C VAL A 82 -1.77 -2.76 3.63
N ARG A 83 -2.77 -3.33 4.31
CA ARG A 83 -2.59 -4.55 5.13
C ARG A 83 -2.12 -5.76 4.32
N ASP A 84 -2.48 -5.84 3.05
CA ASP A 84 -2.10 -6.96 2.18
C ASP A 84 -0.64 -6.87 1.72
N GLU A 85 -0.03 -5.68 1.80
CA GLU A 85 1.40 -5.52 1.55
C GLU A 85 2.27 -6.14 2.65
N TYR A 86 1.83 -6.00 3.91
CA TYR A 86 2.58 -6.45 5.09
C TYR A 86 2.16 -7.83 5.59
N ARG A 87 1.23 -8.51 4.92
CA ARG A 87 0.73 -9.82 5.34
C ARG A 87 1.82 -10.89 5.18
N THR A 88 2.14 -11.57 6.28
CA THR A 88 3.10 -12.68 6.31
C THR A 88 2.43 -14.04 6.13
N ASN A 89 1.12 -14.15 6.37
CA ASN A 89 0.38 -15.38 6.21
C ASN A 89 0.02 -15.64 4.74
N PHE A 90 0.15 -16.89 4.32
CA PHE A 90 -0.31 -17.33 3.01
C PHE A 90 -1.84 -17.34 2.96
N ASP A 91 -2.43 -16.72 1.93
CA ASP A 91 -3.86 -16.73 1.65
C ASP A 91 -4.10 -16.90 0.15
N SER A 92 -4.49 -18.09 -0.27
CA SER A 92 -4.71 -18.42 -1.69
C SER A 92 -5.76 -17.52 -2.36
N GLY A 93 -6.81 -17.14 -1.64
CA GLY A 93 -7.88 -16.28 -2.16
C GLY A 93 -7.47 -14.80 -2.30
N ARG A 94 -6.29 -14.42 -1.81
CA ARG A 94 -5.69 -13.08 -1.96
C ARG A 94 -4.37 -13.10 -2.70
N GLY A 95 -4.12 -14.12 -3.51
CA GLY A 95 -2.91 -14.24 -4.30
C GLY A 95 -1.65 -14.67 -3.54
N GLY A 96 -1.82 -15.40 -2.43
CA GLY A 96 -0.71 -15.99 -1.67
C GLY A 96 -0.19 -15.11 -0.54
N TYR A 97 1.11 -14.93 -0.44
CA TYR A 97 1.75 -14.04 0.54
C TYR A 97 1.51 -12.56 0.27
N GLY A 98 1.74 -11.71 1.26
CA GLY A 98 1.74 -10.26 1.07
C GLY A 98 2.84 -9.79 0.12
N GLN A 99 2.66 -8.62 -0.46
CA GLN A 99 3.53 -8.12 -1.52
C GLN A 99 5.01 -8.01 -1.10
N LEU A 100 5.29 -7.55 0.12
CA LEU A 100 6.66 -7.40 0.61
C LEU A 100 7.35 -8.75 0.78
N LEU A 101 6.67 -9.70 1.45
CA LEU A 101 7.23 -11.03 1.64
C LEU A 101 7.43 -11.75 0.31
N LYS A 102 6.52 -11.57 -0.64
CA LYS A 102 6.67 -12.13 -1.98
C LYS A 102 7.91 -11.59 -2.70
N LEU A 103 8.17 -10.30 -2.62
CA LEU A 103 9.36 -9.67 -3.20
C LEU A 103 10.65 -10.15 -2.51
N GLU A 104 10.61 -10.37 -1.19
CA GLU A 104 11.76 -10.91 -0.45
C GLU A 104 12.05 -12.35 -0.86
N LEU A 105 11.03 -13.19 -0.99
CA LEU A 105 11.19 -14.57 -1.45
C LEU A 105 11.73 -14.61 -2.89
N GLU A 106 11.18 -13.82 -3.80
CA GLU A 106 11.66 -13.74 -5.19
C GLU A 106 13.11 -13.23 -5.28
N ARG A 107 13.52 -12.35 -4.34
CA ARG A 107 14.92 -11.91 -4.25
C ARG A 107 15.81 -13.04 -3.75
N ALA A 108 15.43 -13.72 -2.68
CA ALA A 108 16.19 -14.83 -2.13
C ALA A 108 16.37 -15.98 -3.15
N GLU A 109 15.30 -16.35 -3.85
CA GLU A 109 15.36 -17.34 -4.93
C GLU A 109 16.32 -16.92 -6.04
N ARG A 110 16.30 -15.64 -6.42
CA ARG A 110 17.20 -15.10 -7.45
C ARG A 110 18.66 -15.07 -6.97
N GLU A 111 18.90 -14.73 -5.70
CA GLU A 111 20.23 -14.73 -5.11
C GLU A 111 20.78 -16.17 -5.03
N GLU A 112 19.95 -17.18 -4.72
CA GLU A 112 20.34 -18.58 -4.77
C GLU A 112 20.64 -19.06 -6.20
N GLU A 113 19.82 -18.64 -7.18
CA GLU A 113 19.98 -19.04 -8.58
C GLU A 113 21.20 -18.39 -9.26
N TYR A 114 21.48 -17.13 -8.95
CA TYR A 114 22.57 -16.38 -9.60
C TYR A 114 23.75 -16.05 -8.68
N GLY A 115 23.62 -16.26 -7.37
CA GLY A 115 24.67 -15.95 -6.36
C GLY A 115 25.79 -16.97 -6.27
N GLY A 116 25.68 -18.10 -6.99
CA GLY A 116 26.69 -19.16 -6.96
C GLY A 116 27.94 -18.96 -7.84
N ASP A 117 27.94 -18.02 -8.76
CA ASP A 117 28.99 -17.93 -9.80
C ASP A 117 29.84 -16.64 -9.82
N TYR A 118 29.75 -15.77 -8.81
CA TYR A 118 30.53 -14.53 -8.80
C TYR A 118 31.42 -14.32 -7.56
N ILE A 119 32.01 -15.40 -7.06
CA ILE A 119 33.14 -15.31 -6.13
C ILE A 119 34.22 -16.27 -6.63
N ASP A 120 34.95 -15.89 -7.63
CA ASP A 120 36.38 -16.17 -7.86
C ASP A 120 36.73 -15.75 -9.28
N ASP A 121 37.30 -14.56 -9.42
CA ASP A 121 38.34 -14.22 -10.40
C ASP A 121 38.54 -12.69 -10.47
N TYR A 122 38.87 -12.07 -9.36
CA TYR A 122 39.54 -10.78 -9.41
C TYR A 122 40.65 -10.70 -8.36
N ASP A 123 41.54 -11.72 -8.35
CA ASP A 123 42.90 -11.58 -7.87
C ASP A 123 43.82 -11.56 -9.09
N GLY A 124 43.80 -10.46 -9.78
CA GLY A 124 44.61 -10.15 -10.93
C GLY A 124 45.35 -8.84 -10.67
N GLN A 125 46.53 -8.96 -10.04
CA GLN A 125 47.59 -7.96 -10.05
C GLN A 125 47.58 -7.15 -11.33
N GLN A 126 47.40 -5.86 -11.24
CA GLN A 126 48.08 -4.92 -12.12
C GLN A 126 48.52 -3.67 -11.34
N ASP A 127 49.76 -3.78 -10.88
CA ASP A 127 50.64 -2.69 -10.55
C ASP A 127 50.86 -1.84 -11.82
N TYR A 128 50.34 -0.64 -11.87
CA TYR A 128 50.78 0.39 -12.79
C TYR A 128 51.02 1.70 -12.06
N GLY A 129 52.25 1.99 -12.02
CA GLY A 129 53.00 3.10 -11.56
C GLY A 129 52.42 4.49 -11.73
N ARG A 130 52.67 5.24 -10.71
CA ARG A 130 53.29 6.59 -10.69
C ARG A 130 52.90 7.57 -11.80
N GLY A 131 52.10 8.53 -11.46
CA GLY A 131 51.92 9.74 -12.26
C GLY A 131 51.26 10.85 -11.45
N GLY A 132 52.04 11.78 -10.98
CA GLY A 132 51.63 12.92 -10.18
C GLY A 132 50.80 13.93 -10.96
N GLY A 133 49.92 14.59 -10.26
CA GLY A 133 49.14 15.70 -10.78
C GLY A 133 48.44 16.49 -9.67
N ARG A 134 49.11 17.51 -9.18
CA ARG A 134 48.58 18.57 -8.31
C ARG A 134 47.46 19.32 -9.04
N SER A 135 46.32 19.51 -8.41
CA SER A 135 45.51 20.71 -8.65
C SER A 135 44.52 20.93 -7.50
N ARG A 136 44.89 21.81 -6.65
CA ARG A 136 44.33 23.09 -6.22
C ARG A 136 42.84 23.14 -5.93
N SER A 137 42.61 23.24 -4.65
CA SER A 137 41.45 23.80 -3.96
C SER A 137 40.91 25.09 -4.58
N LYS A 138 39.61 25.22 -4.67
CA LYS A 138 38.92 26.51 -4.59
C LYS A 138 37.75 26.38 -3.61
N ARG A 139 38.04 26.83 -2.41
CA ARG A 139 37.01 27.28 -1.45
C ARG A 139 36.39 28.53 -2.05
N ARG A 140 35.08 28.62 -2.00
CA ARG A 140 34.37 29.89 -2.03
C ARG A 140 33.43 29.89 -0.83
N ASP A 141 33.91 30.56 0.19
CA ASP A 141 33.13 31.21 1.23
C ASP A 141 32.27 32.26 0.55
N ARG A 142 31.04 32.35 0.95
CA ARG A 142 30.23 33.54 0.77
C ARG A 142 29.27 33.66 1.93
N ASP A 143 29.80 34.26 2.99
CA ASP A 143 29.06 35.00 3.97
C ASP A 143 28.47 36.24 3.31
N GLN A 144 27.24 36.57 3.65
CA GLN A 144 26.63 37.90 3.74
C GLN A 144 25.20 37.69 4.12
N GLU A 145 24.90 37.95 5.31
CA GLU A 145 24.53 39.21 6.01
C GLU A 145 23.00 39.40 6.04
N MET A 146 22.59 39.48 7.25
CA MET A 146 21.30 39.94 7.77
C MET A 146 20.93 41.34 7.21
N GLU A 147 19.65 41.57 7.00
CA GLU A 147 19.03 42.83 7.41
C GLU A 147 17.58 42.63 7.77
N ASP A 148 17.29 43.08 8.96
CA ASP A 148 15.99 43.28 9.59
C ASP A 148 15.22 44.40 8.87
N ALA A 149 13.92 44.25 8.78
CA ALA A 149 12.98 45.39 8.72
C ALA A 149 11.57 44.89 9.08
N ASP A 150 11.22 44.97 10.27
CA ASP A 150 10.37 45.91 11.00
C ASP A 150 9.04 46.28 10.31
N THR A 151 8.02 45.97 11.07
CA THR A 151 6.59 46.24 11.13
C THR A 151 6.12 47.61 10.55
N PRO A 152 4.80 47.90 10.29
CA PRO A 152 3.76 47.87 11.31
C PRO A 152 2.32 47.49 10.91
N ARG A 153 1.56 47.09 11.96
CA ARG A 153 0.10 47.10 12.04
C ARG A 153 -0.53 48.40 11.67
N LYS A 154 -1.69 48.35 10.99
CA LYS A 154 -2.87 49.23 11.20
C LYS A 154 -4.07 48.72 10.42
N ARG A 155 -5.07 48.48 11.08
CA ARG A 155 -6.49 48.76 11.40
C ARG A 155 -7.43 47.85 10.69
#